data_ec8561a8f50edac8d6e365ef4a478841
#
_entry.id   ec8561a8f50edac8d6e365ef4a478841
#
_cell.length_a   1.000
_cell.length_b   1.000
_cell.length_c   1.000
_cell.angle_alpha   90.00
_cell.angle_beta   90.00
_cell.angle_gamma   90.00
#
_symmetry.space_group_name_H-M   'P 1'
#
loop_
_entity.id
_entity.type
_entity.pdbx_description
1 polymer ?
#
loop_
_entity_poly.entity_id
_entity_poly.type
_entity_poly.pdbx_seq_one_letter_code
_entity_poly.pdbx_strand_id
1 'polypeptide(L)'
;MTEVIDKSINRVKDLHTPIFMKVVDTLIGDNYNYFTSATFDVEPEDSHRKVQISIKSIPMDKQNARTAVLNIQDALLRDHRMNSIISGKGKTLDVSIPTSAKKDQVIRIAIRQPSVSGSGGGSEVTRIGESAQCFYLALRFYHPVHSKSDLTCGCDTILERKDFEWVVSNKYVDTNATIDEVVALPLDWRESCCHGANAIFAELNSGHKYKFVRGNNTNDIDDGAIKRAFLKVKKLHADQGGTDFSSEDKWNPADIWIVDKGEENSIKTKLENITSLGNLNTLVYNLYKSKDLIGVSLKKNPNKPSIKLKNKPGSTRTTEANWVKSEVVFDNKKNFTGKNISKRYPMDVYIYYGNGPNDRFQARNFGGSSTSPTASWQLELKGKFANQGRIGGGVVYGVMSRMKPSVKPTGKLAYSKSTNQTTWADAKEDKLVDEIYKRLKDNKAKGLNGLTEATVKGLIMEQDQSYRYSKVSGLRLIDFLKNNSKKTKVVEALFHYASSESDDSGVYLKMQ
;
A
#
# COMPACT_ATOMS: atom_id res chain seq x y z
N MET A 1 -24.18 -13.09 -6.82
CA MET A 1 -24.04 -12.69 -8.23
C MET A 1 -25.33 -12.07 -8.78
N THR A 2 -26.47 -12.76 -8.74
CA THR A 2 -27.77 -12.28 -9.23
C THR A 2 -28.18 -10.91 -8.63
N GLU A 3 -28.06 -10.71 -7.32
CA GLU A 3 -28.42 -9.45 -6.65
C GLU A 3 -27.54 -8.25 -7.08
N VAL A 4 -26.28 -8.49 -7.39
CA VAL A 4 -25.36 -7.45 -7.89
C VAL A 4 -25.68 -7.11 -9.32
N ILE A 5 -26.05 -8.10 -10.11
CA ILE A 5 -26.51 -7.93 -11.50
C ILE A 5 -27.77 -7.09 -11.54
N ASP A 6 -28.78 -7.42 -10.71
CA ASP A 6 -30.06 -6.69 -10.66
C ASP A 6 -29.88 -5.22 -10.25
N LYS A 7 -29.02 -4.93 -9.30
CA LYS A 7 -28.68 -3.54 -8.92
C LYS A 7 -27.97 -2.78 -10.05
N SER A 8 -27.14 -3.46 -10.82
CA SER A 8 -26.42 -2.87 -11.96
C SER A 8 -27.34 -2.65 -13.16
N ILE A 9 -28.25 -3.57 -13.46
CA ILE A 9 -29.27 -3.44 -14.51
C ILE A 9 -30.17 -2.22 -14.27
N ASN A 10 -30.57 -1.99 -13.01
CA ASN A 10 -31.40 -0.84 -12.67
C ASN A 10 -30.71 0.51 -12.90
N ARG A 11 -29.36 0.54 -12.82
CA ARG A 11 -28.55 1.74 -13.14
C ARG A 11 -28.30 1.91 -14.64
N VAL A 12 -28.39 0.85 -15.42
CA VAL A 12 -28.12 0.81 -16.89
C VAL A 12 -29.38 0.92 -17.72
N LYS A 13 -30.57 1.02 -17.09
CA LYS A 13 -31.90 1.03 -17.81
C LYS A 13 -31.96 1.98 -18.99
N ASP A 14 -31.24 3.08 -18.96
CA ASP A 14 -31.21 4.08 -20.03
C ASP A 14 -30.10 3.81 -21.07
N LEU A 15 -29.25 2.79 -20.89
CA LEU A 15 -28.10 2.48 -21.72
C LEU A 15 -28.19 1.06 -22.31
N HIS A 16 -29.16 0.77 -23.16
CA HIS A 16 -29.21 -0.45 -23.98
C HIS A 16 -29.08 -1.76 -23.20
N THR A 17 -29.99 -2.00 -22.25
CA THR A 17 -30.09 -3.22 -21.43
C THR A 17 -29.83 -4.53 -22.20
N PRO A 18 -30.31 -4.75 -23.44
CA PRO A 18 -30.07 -5.99 -24.16
C PRO A 18 -28.59 -6.25 -24.50
N ILE A 19 -27.85 -5.19 -24.83
CA ILE A 19 -26.42 -5.31 -25.16
C ILE A 19 -25.60 -5.58 -23.90
N PHE A 20 -25.94 -4.87 -22.82
CA PHE A 20 -25.33 -5.08 -21.52
C PHE A 20 -25.53 -6.52 -21.02
N MET A 21 -26.78 -7.04 -21.16
CA MET A 21 -27.09 -8.42 -20.77
C MET A 21 -26.30 -9.45 -21.57
N LYS A 22 -26.12 -9.28 -22.87
CA LYS A 22 -25.28 -10.16 -23.68
C LYS A 22 -23.82 -10.18 -23.22
N VAL A 23 -23.29 -9.03 -22.83
CA VAL A 23 -21.92 -8.95 -22.24
C VAL A 23 -21.87 -9.70 -20.90
N VAL A 24 -22.88 -9.52 -20.05
CA VAL A 24 -22.98 -10.22 -18.77
C VAL A 24 -23.11 -11.73 -18.96
N ASP A 25 -23.95 -12.18 -19.88
CA ASP A 25 -24.13 -13.61 -20.18
C ASP A 25 -22.84 -14.25 -20.69
N THR A 26 -22.08 -13.53 -21.54
CA THR A 26 -20.75 -13.96 -21.98
C THR A 26 -19.76 -14.07 -20.81
N LEU A 27 -19.82 -13.17 -19.83
CA LEU A 27 -18.93 -13.17 -18.67
C LEU A 27 -19.30 -14.22 -17.61
N ILE A 28 -20.55 -14.66 -17.56
CA ILE A 28 -21.06 -15.69 -16.64
C ILE A 28 -20.98 -17.10 -17.24
N GLY A 29 -20.86 -17.21 -18.56
CA GLY A 29 -20.81 -18.50 -19.26
C GLY A 29 -19.72 -19.44 -18.74
N ASP A 30 -19.94 -20.76 -18.86
CA ASP A 30 -19.24 -21.87 -18.18
C ASP A 30 -17.72 -21.96 -18.34
N ASN A 31 -17.11 -21.11 -19.14
CA ASN A 31 -15.68 -21.20 -19.46
C ASN A 31 -14.79 -20.19 -18.70
N TYR A 32 -15.34 -19.44 -17.77
CA TYR A 32 -14.58 -18.38 -17.11
C TYR A 32 -14.27 -18.68 -15.64
N ASN A 33 -13.68 -19.85 -15.38
CA ASN A 33 -13.11 -20.24 -14.08
C ASN A 33 -12.01 -19.30 -13.56
N TYR A 34 -11.72 -18.22 -14.29
CA TYR A 34 -10.69 -17.25 -13.95
C TYR A 34 -11.17 -16.16 -12.99
N PHE A 35 -12.46 -16.11 -12.66
CA PHE A 35 -13.02 -14.99 -11.90
C PHE A 35 -13.56 -15.44 -10.56
N THR A 36 -12.98 -14.93 -9.47
CA THR A 36 -13.45 -15.20 -8.11
C THR A 36 -14.65 -14.35 -7.72
N SER A 37 -14.81 -13.18 -8.34
CA SER A 37 -15.99 -12.34 -8.17
C SER A 37 -16.10 -11.34 -9.33
N ALA A 38 -17.28 -11.19 -9.91
CA ALA A 38 -17.61 -10.06 -10.75
C ALA A 38 -18.21 -8.97 -9.88
N THR A 39 -17.56 -7.84 -9.74
CA THR A 39 -18.18 -6.63 -9.22
C THR A 39 -18.53 -5.76 -10.40
N PHE A 40 -19.83 -5.56 -10.58
CA PHE A 40 -20.34 -4.66 -11.61
C PHE A 40 -20.42 -3.26 -11.00
N ASP A 41 -19.34 -2.48 -11.14
CA ASP A 41 -19.39 -1.05 -10.89
C ASP A 41 -19.81 -0.35 -12.17
N VAL A 42 -21.03 0.11 -12.19
CA VAL A 42 -21.51 1.06 -13.20
C VAL A 42 -21.14 2.44 -12.68
N GLU A 43 -20.03 2.98 -13.14
CA GLU A 43 -19.69 4.38 -12.90
C GLU A 43 -20.50 5.23 -13.88
N PRO A 44 -21.45 6.07 -13.42
CA PRO A 44 -21.96 7.16 -14.22
C PRO A 44 -20.83 8.19 -14.33
N GLU A 45 -20.05 8.14 -15.39
CA GLU A 45 -19.28 9.33 -15.77
C GLU A 45 -20.30 10.42 -16.21
N ASP A 46 -19.99 11.68 -15.89
CA ASP A 46 -20.79 12.87 -16.24
C ASP A 46 -21.11 13.02 -17.73
N SER A 47 -20.68 12.11 -18.57
CA SER A 47 -20.84 12.12 -20.02
C SER A 47 -21.81 11.11 -20.59
N HIS A 48 -22.44 10.25 -19.80
CA HIS A 48 -23.34 9.15 -20.27
C HIS A 48 -22.74 8.21 -21.34
N ARG A 49 -21.40 8.15 -21.46
CA ARG A 49 -20.73 7.53 -22.61
C ARG A 49 -20.11 6.17 -22.33
N LYS A 50 -19.98 5.79 -21.05
CA LYS A 50 -19.23 4.61 -20.68
C LYS A 50 -19.81 3.89 -19.47
N VAL A 51 -20.06 2.60 -19.64
CA VAL A 51 -20.40 1.69 -18.57
C VAL A 51 -19.17 0.83 -18.29
N GLN A 52 -18.68 0.79 -17.06
CA GLN A 52 -17.54 -0.02 -16.70
C GLN A 52 -17.95 -1.23 -15.87
N ILE A 53 -17.63 -2.42 -16.37
CA ILE A 53 -17.72 -3.69 -15.64
C ILE A 53 -16.32 -4.01 -15.12
N SER A 54 -16.15 -4.03 -13.82
CA SER A 54 -14.89 -4.42 -13.18
C SER A 54 -14.97 -5.87 -12.73
N ILE A 55 -14.07 -6.71 -13.24
CA ILE A 55 -13.99 -8.12 -12.89
C ILE A 55 -12.73 -8.36 -12.07
N LYS A 56 -12.89 -8.92 -10.87
CA LYS A 56 -11.75 -9.41 -10.11
C LYS A 56 -11.38 -10.80 -10.64
N SER A 57 -10.19 -10.94 -11.20
CA SER A 57 -9.65 -12.23 -11.58
C SER A 57 -8.93 -12.89 -10.40
N ILE A 58 -8.80 -14.21 -10.46
CA ILE A 58 -7.79 -14.92 -9.68
C ILE A 58 -6.40 -14.40 -10.05
N PRO A 59 -5.39 -14.50 -9.15
CA PRO A 59 -4.03 -14.19 -9.50
C PRO A 59 -3.57 -15.01 -10.69
N MET A 60 -3.17 -14.34 -11.77
CA MET A 60 -2.64 -14.99 -12.96
C MET A 60 -1.46 -14.18 -13.51
N ASP A 61 -0.58 -14.83 -14.26
CA ASP A 61 0.50 -14.12 -14.94
C ASP A 61 -0.04 -13.23 -16.08
N LYS A 62 0.85 -12.42 -16.65
CA LYS A 62 0.47 -11.49 -17.73
C LYS A 62 -0.04 -12.20 -18.98
N GLN A 63 0.49 -13.37 -19.27
CA GLN A 63 0.13 -14.14 -20.46
C GLN A 63 -1.28 -14.72 -20.30
N ASN A 64 -1.55 -15.34 -19.16
CA ASN A 64 -2.87 -15.89 -18.85
C ASN A 64 -3.95 -14.79 -18.79
N ALA A 65 -3.62 -13.62 -18.25
CA ALA A 65 -4.53 -12.47 -18.25
C ALA A 65 -4.86 -11.98 -19.66
N ARG A 66 -3.86 -11.94 -20.54
CA ARG A 66 -4.06 -11.57 -21.94
C ARG A 66 -4.91 -12.62 -22.66
N THR A 67 -4.65 -13.89 -22.40
CA THR A 67 -5.44 -15.00 -22.96
C THR A 67 -6.89 -14.92 -22.51
N ALA A 68 -7.16 -14.63 -21.23
CA ALA A 68 -8.52 -14.45 -20.74
C ALA A 68 -9.25 -13.29 -21.44
N VAL A 69 -8.59 -12.15 -21.66
CA VAL A 69 -9.16 -11.01 -22.40
C VAL A 69 -9.47 -11.40 -23.86
N LEU A 70 -8.56 -12.12 -24.52
CA LEU A 70 -8.77 -12.59 -25.89
C LEU A 70 -9.93 -13.59 -25.98
N ASN A 71 -10.05 -14.52 -25.04
CA ASN A 71 -11.15 -15.48 -25.01
C ASN A 71 -12.51 -14.78 -24.83
N ILE A 72 -12.58 -13.74 -23.98
CA ILE A 72 -13.80 -12.93 -23.85
C ILE A 72 -14.10 -12.18 -25.14
N GLN A 73 -13.09 -11.61 -25.80
CA GLN A 73 -13.26 -10.93 -27.09
C GLN A 73 -13.80 -11.89 -28.15
N ASP A 74 -13.22 -13.06 -28.27
CA ASP A 74 -13.62 -14.08 -29.24
C ASP A 74 -15.04 -14.59 -28.96
N ALA A 75 -15.41 -14.79 -27.69
CA ALA A 75 -16.76 -15.20 -27.32
C ALA A 75 -17.80 -14.10 -27.65
N LEU A 76 -17.51 -12.84 -27.35
CA LEU A 76 -18.39 -11.72 -27.70
C LEU A 76 -18.59 -11.59 -29.21
N LEU A 77 -17.54 -11.81 -29.99
CA LEU A 77 -17.63 -11.76 -31.45
C LEU A 77 -18.41 -12.97 -32.01
N ARG A 78 -18.09 -14.18 -31.54
CA ARG A 78 -18.70 -15.44 -32.02
C ARG A 78 -20.18 -15.54 -31.64
N ASP A 79 -20.47 -15.34 -30.35
CA ASP A 79 -21.79 -15.65 -29.79
C ASP A 79 -22.78 -14.50 -29.94
N HIS A 80 -22.27 -13.27 -29.99
CA HIS A 80 -23.09 -12.08 -30.03
C HIS A 80 -22.79 -11.11 -31.19
N ARG A 81 -21.81 -11.41 -32.04
CA ARG A 81 -21.34 -10.54 -33.14
C ARG A 81 -20.96 -9.13 -32.67
N MET A 82 -20.44 -9.01 -31.46
CA MET A 82 -20.01 -7.75 -30.87
C MET A 82 -18.55 -7.47 -31.14
N ASN A 83 -18.26 -6.33 -31.74
CA ASN A 83 -16.92 -5.85 -31.94
C ASN A 83 -16.39 -5.21 -30.63
N SER A 84 -15.15 -5.50 -30.33
CA SER A 84 -14.48 -4.94 -29.14
C SER A 84 -13.01 -4.65 -29.42
N ILE A 85 -12.45 -3.71 -28.66
CA ILE A 85 -11.07 -3.26 -28.80
C ILE A 85 -10.34 -3.51 -27.49
N ILE A 86 -9.20 -4.19 -27.56
CA ILE A 86 -8.33 -4.40 -26.40
C ILE A 86 -7.56 -3.11 -26.13
N SER A 87 -7.66 -2.61 -24.93
CA SER A 87 -6.97 -1.41 -24.44
C SER A 87 -6.25 -1.66 -23.11
N GLY A 88 -5.67 -0.63 -22.50
CA GLY A 88 -5.11 -0.75 -21.16
C GLY A 88 -4.01 -1.82 -21.01
N LYS A 89 -3.12 -1.93 -22.00
CA LYS A 89 -2.03 -2.95 -22.02
C LYS A 89 -2.52 -4.39 -21.99
N GLY A 90 -3.64 -4.66 -22.63
CA GLY A 90 -4.22 -6.00 -22.71
C GLY A 90 -5.07 -6.40 -21.49
N LYS A 91 -5.44 -5.45 -20.64
CA LYS A 91 -6.23 -5.72 -19.41
C LYS A 91 -7.66 -5.20 -19.48
N THR A 92 -8.01 -4.51 -20.55
CA THR A 92 -9.29 -3.85 -20.71
C THR A 92 -9.83 -4.14 -22.09
N LEU A 93 -11.11 -4.48 -22.17
CA LEU A 93 -11.84 -4.71 -23.40
C LEU A 93 -12.95 -3.68 -23.51
N ASP A 94 -12.93 -2.85 -24.56
CA ASP A 94 -13.95 -1.89 -24.85
C ASP A 94 -14.90 -2.46 -25.92
N VAL A 95 -16.13 -2.77 -25.54
CA VAL A 95 -17.18 -3.29 -26.41
C VAL A 95 -17.97 -2.13 -26.96
N SER A 96 -17.99 -1.97 -28.27
CA SER A 96 -18.73 -0.91 -28.94
C SER A 96 -20.25 -1.16 -28.92
N ILE A 97 -21.03 -0.13 -28.64
CA ILE A 97 -22.51 -0.19 -28.71
C ILE A 97 -22.94 0.30 -30.09
N PRO A 98 -23.38 -0.60 -30.98
CA PRO A 98 -23.60 -0.25 -32.39
C PRO A 98 -24.79 0.64 -32.68
N THR A 99 -25.71 0.79 -31.73
CA THR A 99 -26.98 1.53 -31.92
C THR A 99 -26.95 2.96 -31.42
N SER A 100 -25.82 3.42 -30.87
CA SER A 100 -25.76 4.80 -30.38
C SER A 100 -25.53 5.79 -31.53
N ALA A 101 -26.32 6.86 -31.55
CA ALA A 101 -26.10 7.98 -32.47
C ALA A 101 -24.74 8.69 -32.22
N LYS A 102 -24.06 8.38 -31.11
CA LYS A 102 -22.72 8.85 -30.74
C LYS A 102 -21.76 7.67 -30.78
N LYS A 103 -20.83 7.71 -31.71
CA LYS A 103 -19.82 6.65 -31.96
C LYS A 103 -18.92 6.30 -30.76
N ASP A 104 -19.11 6.92 -29.61
CA ASP A 104 -18.19 6.84 -28.45
C ASP A 104 -18.81 6.11 -27.25
N GLN A 105 -19.97 5.51 -27.36
CA GLN A 105 -20.54 4.72 -26.27
C GLN A 105 -19.94 3.32 -26.26
N VAL A 106 -19.33 2.94 -25.14
CA VAL A 106 -18.69 1.64 -24.97
C VAL A 106 -19.05 1.04 -23.62
N ILE A 107 -19.16 -0.31 -23.60
CA ILE A 107 -19.14 -1.07 -22.36
C ILE A 107 -17.67 -1.49 -22.14
N ARG A 108 -17.06 -0.95 -21.10
CA ARG A 108 -15.70 -1.30 -20.75
C ARG A 108 -15.66 -2.46 -19.77
N ILE A 109 -15.03 -3.54 -20.16
CA ILE A 109 -14.73 -4.68 -19.28
C ILE A 109 -13.29 -4.51 -18.79
N ALA A 110 -13.11 -4.22 -17.51
CA ALA A 110 -11.81 -4.08 -16.91
C ALA A 110 -11.49 -5.30 -16.04
N ILE A 111 -10.51 -6.09 -16.45
CA ILE A 111 -10.00 -7.19 -15.62
C ILE A 111 -9.04 -6.60 -14.61
N ARG A 112 -9.49 -6.48 -13.38
CA ARG A 112 -8.67 -6.07 -12.24
C ARG A 112 -7.90 -7.26 -11.72
N GLN A 113 -6.71 -7.45 -12.25
CA GLN A 113 -5.77 -8.34 -11.62
C GLN A 113 -5.35 -7.75 -10.28
N PRO A 114 -5.20 -8.61 -9.25
CA PRO A 114 -4.40 -8.25 -8.11
C PRO A 114 -3.03 -7.83 -8.64
N SER A 115 -2.54 -6.64 -8.29
CA SER A 115 -1.32 -6.09 -8.86
C SER A 115 -0.12 -6.97 -8.50
N VAL A 116 0.45 -7.63 -9.50
CA VAL A 116 1.65 -8.48 -9.36
C VAL A 116 2.94 -7.64 -9.21
N SER A 117 2.86 -6.33 -9.32
CA SER A 117 4.02 -5.45 -9.18
C SER A 117 4.08 -4.85 -7.78
N GLY A 118 5.03 -5.32 -7.00
CA GLY A 118 5.37 -4.76 -5.70
C GLY A 118 5.64 -3.27 -5.78
N SER A 119 4.73 -2.51 -5.26
CA SER A 119 4.92 -1.24 -4.57
C SER A 119 3.58 -0.73 -4.06
N GLY A 120 3.35 -0.96 -2.76
CA GLY A 120 2.51 -0.13 -1.91
C GLY A 120 1.06 0.05 -2.33
N GLY A 121 0.23 -0.77 -1.83
CA GLY A 121 -1.21 -0.69 -1.80
C GLY A 121 -1.71 -2.10 -1.56
N GLY A 122 -2.39 -2.35 -0.43
CA GLY A 122 -2.89 -3.66 -0.06
C GLY A 122 -3.70 -4.28 -1.18
N SER A 123 -3.01 -4.99 -2.06
CA SER A 123 -3.65 -5.75 -3.11
C SER A 123 -4.07 -7.08 -2.53
N GLU A 124 -5.12 -7.62 -3.05
CA GLU A 124 -5.65 -8.95 -2.72
C GLU A 124 -4.55 -10.02 -2.76
N VAL A 125 -3.62 -9.95 -3.72
CA VAL A 125 -2.48 -10.88 -3.81
C VAL A 125 -1.51 -10.75 -2.64
N THR A 126 -1.29 -9.53 -2.14
CA THR A 126 -0.45 -9.34 -0.96
C THR A 126 -1.12 -9.97 0.26
N ARG A 127 -2.41 -9.75 0.46
CA ARG A 127 -3.20 -10.39 1.51
C ARG A 127 -3.10 -11.92 1.46
N ILE A 128 -3.30 -12.48 0.27
CA ILE A 128 -3.24 -13.94 0.06
C ILE A 128 -1.81 -14.44 0.26
N GLY A 129 -0.80 -13.74 -0.24
CA GLY A 129 0.61 -14.13 -0.11
C GLY A 129 1.11 -14.11 1.34
N GLU A 130 0.73 -13.11 2.12
CA GLU A 130 1.04 -13.04 3.55
C GLU A 130 0.31 -14.15 4.33
N SER A 131 -0.96 -14.40 4.02
CA SER A 131 -1.71 -15.51 4.59
C SER A 131 -1.11 -16.87 4.21
N ALA A 132 -0.70 -17.04 2.95
CA ALA A 132 -0.04 -18.26 2.48
C ALA A 132 1.26 -18.51 3.26
N GLN A 133 2.02 -17.48 3.60
CA GLN A 133 3.22 -17.66 4.41
C GLN A 133 2.93 -18.38 5.72
N CYS A 134 1.77 -18.13 6.35
CA CYS A 134 1.34 -18.85 7.55
C CYS A 134 1.14 -20.34 7.29
N PHE A 135 0.53 -20.71 6.15
CA PHE A 135 0.34 -22.12 5.78
C PHE A 135 1.69 -22.82 5.52
N TYR A 136 2.58 -22.17 4.77
CA TYR A 136 3.90 -22.73 4.48
C TYR A 136 4.77 -22.88 5.74
N LEU A 137 4.65 -21.95 6.69
CA LEU A 137 5.27 -22.09 8.00
C LEU A 137 4.72 -23.31 8.74
N ALA A 138 3.41 -23.49 8.81
CA ALA A 138 2.82 -24.64 9.46
C ALA A 138 3.24 -25.97 8.84
N LEU A 139 3.32 -26.03 7.52
CA LEU A 139 3.87 -27.20 6.80
C LEU A 139 5.32 -27.48 7.19
N ARG A 140 6.16 -26.42 7.20
CA ARG A 140 7.60 -26.54 7.54
C ARG A 140 7.83 -26.94 8.98
N PHE A 141 7.01 -26.47 9.90
CA PHE A 141 7.17 -26.77 11.33
C PHE A 141 6.60 -28.12 11.75
N TYR A 142 5.48 -28.56 11.16
CA TYR A 142 4.68 -29.63 11.77
C TYR A 142 4.21 -30.73 10.84
N HIS A 143 4.19 -30.51 9.52
CA HIS A 143 3.65 -31.55 8.63
C HIS A 143 4.49 -32.81 8.65
N PRO A 144 3.89 -34.02 8.78
CA PRO A 144 4.63 -35.27 8.94
C PRO A 144 5.69 -35.56 7.87
N VAL A 145 5.47 -35.05 6.66
CA VAL A 145 6.38 -35.20 5.53
C VAL A 145 7.26 -33.95 5.35
N HIS A 146 6.61 -32.78 5.26
CA HIS A 146 7.26 -31.54 4.84
C HIS A 146 8.11 -30.87 5.94
N SER A 147 7.98 -31.26 7.19
CA SER A 147 8.83 -30.75 8.27
C SER A 147 10.22 -31.38 8.36
N LYS A 148 10.44 -32.49 7.67
CA LYS A 148 11.69 -33.26 7.75
C LYS A 148 12.86 -32.66 6.96
N SER A 149 12.56 -31.80 6.00
CA SER A 149 13.54 -31.13 5.14
C SER A 149 13.07 -29.74 4.76
N ASP A 150 13.93 -28.94 4.16
CA ASP A 150 13.54 -27.65 3.61
C ASP A 150 12.43 -27.82 2.58
N LEU A 151 11.44 -26.92 2.65
CA LEU A 151 10.40 -26.86 1.64
C LEU A 151 11.01 -26.50 0.28
N THR A 152 10.69 -27.28 -0.72
CA THR A 152 11.05 -27.00 -2.10
C THR A 152 9.78 -26.70 -2.90
N CYS A 153 9.81 -25.68 -3.72
CA CYS A 153 8.69 -25.26 -4.55
C CYS A 153 9.08 -25.24 -6.02
N GLY A 154 9.83 -26.25 -6.44
CA GLY A 154 10.08 -26.51 -7.85
C GLY A 154 8.86 -27.15 -8.53
N CYS A 155 8.90 -27.27 -9.85
CA CYS A 155 7.86 -27.94 -10.65
C CYS A 155 7.54 -29.37 -10.18
N ASP A 156 8.46 -29.99 -9.43
CA ASP A 156 8.42 -31.39 -9.02
C ASP A 156 7.89 -31.63 -7.61
N THR A 157 7.72 -30.59 -6.81
CA THR A 157 7.16 -30.71 -5.45
C THR A 157 5.84 -29.99 -5.38
N ILE A 158 4.79 -30.68 -5.75
CA ILE A 158 3.44 -30.16 -5.68
C ILE A 158 2.97 -30.33 -4.23
N LEU A 159 2.92 -29.20 -3.49
CA LEU A 159 2.11 -29.14 -2.28
C LEU A 159 0.65 -29.27 -2.71
N GLU A 160 0.02 -30.35 -2.29
CA GLU A 160 -1.34 -30.65 -2.66
C GLU A 160 -2.33 -29.97 -1.72
N ARG A 161 -3.56 -29.78 -2.18
CA ARG A 161 -4.64 -29.22 -1.36
C ARG A 161 -4.77 -29.93 0.01
N LYS A 162 -4.61 -31.25 0.05
CA LYS A 162 -4.67 -32.05 1.28
C LYS A 162 -3.65 -31.64 2.34
N ASP A 163 -2.47 -31.13 1.93
CA ASP A 163 -1.43 -30.68 2.86
C ASP A 163 -1.89 -29.40 3.59
N PHE A 164 -2.54 -28.49 2.87
CA PHE A 164 -3.12 -27.27 3.47
C PHE A 164 -4.35 -27.57 4.31
N GLU A 165 -5.19 -28.52 3.91
CA GLU A 165 -6.32 -29.03 4.69
C GLU A 165 -5.84 -29.63 6.01
N TRP A 166 -4.74 -30.37 6.01
CA TRP A 166 -4.11 -30.89 7.21
C TRP A 166 -3.70 -29.77 8.18
N VAL A 167 -3.11 -28.68 7.67
CA VAL A 167 -2.71 -27.51 8.48
C VAL A 167 -3.90 -26.86 9.17
N VAL A 168 -5.02 -26.69 8.46
CA VAL A 168 -6.25 -26.09 8.98
C VAL A 168 -6.89 -27.00 10.02
N SER A 169 -7.00 -28.31 9.75
CA SER A 169 -7.60 -29.29 10.66
C SER A 169 -6.88 -29.34 12.00
N ASN A 170 -5.56 -29.14 11.99
CA ASN A 170 -4.73 -29.11 13.21
C ASN A 170 -4.68 -27.71 13.89
N LYS A 171 -5.39 -26.72 13.36
CA LYS A 171 -5.47 -25.36 13.91
C LYS A 171 -4.08 -24.71 14.09
N TYR A 172 -3.20 -24.90 13.12
CA TYR A 172 -1.87 -24.25 13.11
C TYR A 172 -1.89 -22.87 12.47
N VAL A 173 -2.94 -22.53 11.75
CA VAL A 173 -3.10 -21.23 11.08
C VAL A 173 -4.41 -20.56 11.46
N ASP A 174 -4.36 -19.22 11.47
CA ASP A 174 -5.52 -18.34 11.63
C ASP A 174 -5.33 -17.17 10.67
N THR A 175 -5.99 -17.24 9.51
CA THR A 175 -5.78 -16.28 8.42
C THR A 175 -7.10 -15.96 7.73
N ASN A 176 -7.08 -14.88 6.95
CA ASN A 176 -8.23 -14.44 6.15
C ASN A 176 -8.17 -14.89 4.68
N ALA A 177 -7.33 -15.88 4.35
CA ALA A 177 -7.29 -16.50 3.04
C ALA A 177 -7.84 -17.93 3.10
N THR A 178 -8.53 -18.33 2.05
CA THR A 178 -9.00 -19.70 1.86
C THR A 178 -7.89 -20.59 1.31
N ILE A 179 -8.03 -21.90 1.46
CA ILE A 179 -7.11 -22.87 0.86
C ILE A 179 -7.06 -22.70 -0.66
N ASP A 180 -8.20 -22.46 -1.31
CA ASP A 180 -8.27 -22.26 -2.76
C ASP A 180 -7.46 -21.06 -3.22
N GLU A 181 -7.53 -19.95 -2.49
CA GLU A 181 -6.71 -18.78 -2.76
C GLU A 181 -5.21 -19.05 -2.59
N VAL A 182 -4.82 -19.82 -1.57
CA VAL A 182 -3.42 -20.19 -1.32
C VAL A 182 -2.88 -21.12 -2.41
N VAL A 183 -3.65 -22.12 -2.79
CA VAL A 183 -3.26 -23.08 -3.87
C VAL A 183 -3.16 -22.37 -5.22
N ALA A 184 -4.03 -21.39 -5.47
CA ALA A 184 -4.04 -20.62 -6.71
C ALA A 184 -2.93 -19.56 -6.82
N LEU A 185 -2.08 -19.39 -5.81
CA LEU A 185 -0.99 -18.42 -5.88
C LEU A 185 -0.02 -18.71 -7.02
N PRO A 186 0.46 -17.68 -7.74
CA PRO A 186 1.52 -17.83 -8.74
C PRO A 186 2.78 -18.48 -8.17
N LEU A 187 3.51 -19.19 -9.02
CA LEU A 187 4.71 -19.95 -8.63
C LEU A 187 5.73 -19.09 -7.86
N ASP A 188 6.01 -17.89 -8.36
CA ASP A 188 6.95 -16.94 -7.73
C ASP A 188 6.56 -16.51 -6.32
N TRP A 189 5.27 -16.49 -5.99
CA TRP A 189 4.78 -16.28 -4.62
C TRP A 189 4.94 -17.54 -3.77
N ARG A 190 4.63 -18.71 -4.33
CA ARG A 190 4.80 -19.99 -3.63
C ARG A 190 6.26 -20.24 -3.29
N GLU A 191 7.17 -20.00 -4.24
CA GLU A 191 8.63 -20.07 -4.01
C GLU A 191 9.07 -19.12 -2.91
N SER A 192 8.60 -17.88 -2.93
CA SER A 192 8.89 -16.92 -1.86
C SER A 192 8.40 -17.41 -0.49
N CYS A 193 7.21 -18.03 -0.42
CA CYS A 193 6.68 -18.60 0.82
C CYS A 193 7.50 -19.81 1.30
N CYS A 194 7.97 -20.67 0.41
CA CYS A 194 8.86 -21.78 0.76
C CYS A 194 10.18 -21.27 1.36
N HIS A 195 10.85 -20.36 0.66
CA HIS A 195 12.10 -19.78 1.13
C HIS A 195 11.93 -19.03 2.46
N GLY A 196 10.83 -18.28 2.59
CA GLY A 196 10.48 -17.59 3.84
C GLY A 196 10.25 -18.57 5.00
N ALA A 197 9.51 -19.64 4.77
CA ALA A 197 9.24 -20.65 5.78
C ALA A 197 10.51 -21.35 6.26
N ASN A 198 11.40 -21.73 5.35
CA ASN A 198 12.69 -22.34 5.69
C ASN A 198 13.57 -21.40 6.49
N ALA A 199 13.66 -20.12 6.10
CA ALA A 199 14.49 -19.14 6.80
C ALA A 199 13.96 -18.85 8.20
N ILE A 200 12.64 -18.68 8.36
CA ILE A 200 11.99 -18.44 9.67
C ILE A 200 12.12 -19.68 10.55
N PHE A 201 11.96 -20.89 9.99
CA PHE A 201 12.15 -22.13 10.75
C PHE A 201 13.58 -22.24 11.29
N ALA A 202 14.59 -21.94 10.47
CA ALA A 202 15.99 -21.97 10.90
C ALA A 202 16.28 -21.00 12.07
N GLU A 203 15.60 -19.83 12.10
CA GLU A 203 15.73 -18.82 13.16
C GLU A 203 14.98 -19.21 14.44
N LEU A 204 13.83 -19.87 14.32
CA LEU A 204 12.89 -20.08 15.43
C LEU A 204 12.78 -21.51 15.94
N ASN A 205 13.50 -22.48 15.38
CA ASN A 205 13.40 -23.87 15.80
C ASN A 205 13.82 -24.04 17.29
N SER A 206 12.85 -23.94 18.19
CA SER A 206 13.05 -23.79 19.63
C SER A 206 12.24 -24.75 20.49
N GLY A 207 11.53 -25.70 19.90
CA GLY A 207 10.68 -26.62 20.64
C GLY A 207 9.30 -26.06 21.05
N HIS A 208 9.01 -24.80 20.81
CA HIS A 208 7.68 -24.22 21.00
C HIS A 208 6.66 -24.77 19.99
N LYS A 209 5.38 -24.79 20.39
CA LYS A 209 4.27 -25.17 19.51
C LYS A 209 3.56 -23.92 18.99
N TYR A 210 3.91 -23.51 17.78
CA TYR A 210 3.41 -22.28 17.20
C TYR A 210 2.05 -22.41 16.50
N LYS A 211 1.33 -21.30 16.50
CA LYS A 211 0.23 -20.96 15.62
C LYS A 211 0.65 -19.75 14.80
N PHE A 212 0.32 -19.71 13.51
CA PHE A 212 0.67 -18.65 12.59
C PHE A 212 -0.58 -17.84 12.24
N VAL A 213 -0.52 -16.53 12.50
CA VAL A 213 -1.71 -15.66 12.49
C VAL A 213 -1.48 -14.49 11.54
N ARG A 214 -2.50 -14.20 10.76
CA ARG A 214 -2.56 -13.00 9.92
C ARG A 214 -3.98 -12.45 9.89
N GLY A 215 -4.23 -11.35 10.56
CA GLY A 215 -5.43 -10.54 10.65
C GLY A 215 -6.71 -11.19 10.10
N ASN A 216 -7.44 -11.91 10.93
CA ASN A 216 -8.62 -12.64 10.52
C ASN A 216 -9.91 -12.07 11.14
N ASN A 217 -9.87 -11.74 12.43
CA ASN A 217 -11.03 -11.26 13.16
C ASN A 217 -10.63 -10.56 14.46
N THR A 218 -11.61 -9.93 15.11
CA THR A 218 -11.39 -9.18 16.35
C THR A 218 -10.98 -10.02 17.56
N ASN A 219 -11.03 -11.34 17.46
CA ASN A 219 -10.69 -12.27 18.53
C ASN A 219 -9.30 -12.89 18.38
N ASP A 220 -8.64 -12.71 17.24
CA ASP A 220 -7.28 -13.19 17.04
C ASP A 220 -6.24 -12.35 17.77
N ILE A 221 -4.96 -12.73 17.64
CA ILE A 221 -3.86 -12.01 18.29
C ILE A 221 -3.51 -10.74 17.54
N ASP A 222 -3.62 -10.72 16.22
CA ASP A 222 -3.20 -9.64 15.32
C ASP A 222 -4.23 -8.50 15.27
N ASP A 223 -5.29 -8.64 14.50
CA ASP A 223 -6.34 -7.63 14.36
C ASP A 223 -7.17 -7.44 15.65
N GLY A 224 -7.14 -8.43 16.52
CA GLY A 224 -7.81 -8.41 17.81
C GLY A 224 -6.96 -7.79 18.92
N ALA A 225 -6.09 -8.58 19.55
CA ALA A 225 -5.45 -8.19 20.81
C ALA A 225 -4.36 -7.13 20.65
N ILE A 226 -3.43 -7.31 19.71
CA ILE A 226 -2.30 -6.39 19.48
C ILE A 226 -2.82 -5.04 18.99
N LYS A 227 -3.69 -5.06 17.99
CA LYS A 227 -4.25 -3.84 17.43
C LYS A 227 -5.08 -3.06 18.46
N ARG A 228 -5.91 -3.75 19.28
CA ARG A 228 -6.62 -3.08 20.38
C ARG A 228 -5.68 -2.48 21.41
N ALA A 229 -4.64 -3.22 21.84
CA ALA A 229 -3.65 -2.71 22.77
C ALA A 229 -2.95 -1.45 22.22
N PHE A 230 -2.51 -1.48 20.98
CA PHE A 230 -1.92 -0.32 20.31
C PHE A 230 -2.88 0.86 20.22
N LEU A 231 -4.12 0.65 19.73
CA LEU A 231 -5.11 1.71 19.59
C LEU A 231 -5.46 2.37 20.94
N LYS A 232 -5.49 1.57 22.01
CA LYS A 232 -5.74 2.05 23.38
C LYS A 232 -4.69 3.06 23.85
N VAL A 233 -3.42 2.84 23.50
CA VAL A 233 -2.30 3.64 24.06
C VAL A 233 -1.72 4.68 23.09
N LYS A 234 -1.95 4.55 21.76
CA LYS A 234 -1.31 5.43 20.78
C LYS A 234 -1.64 6.91 20.96
N LYS A 235 -2.90 7.22 21.31
CA LYS A 235 -3.35 8.61 21.50
C LYS A 235 -2.68 9.23 22.71
N LEU A 236 -2.70 8.54 23.85
CA LEU A 236 -2.03 9.00 25.06
C LEU A 236 -0.53 9.25 24.83
N HIS A 237 0.12 8.35 24.10
CA HIS A 237 1.53 8.49 23.75
C HIS A 237 1.79 9.75 22.90
N ALA A 238 0.97 9.99 21.88
CA ALA A 238 1.08 11.19 21.06
C ALA A 238 0.80 12.47 21.86
N ASP A 239 -0.19 12.47 22.74
CA ASP A 239 -0.53 13.60 23.62
C ASP A 239 0.61 13.93 24.60
N GLN A 240 1.41 12.95 25.00
CA GLN A 240 2.62 13.09 25.81
C GLN A 240 3.86 13.51 25.02
N GLY A 241 3.73 13.79 23.73
CA GLY A 241 4.83 14.25 22.86
C GLY A 241 5.62 13.13 22.18
N GLY A 242 5.18 11.89 22.28
CA GLY A 242 5.74 10.75 21.55
C GLY A 242 5.35 10.71 20.08
N THR A 243 5.76 9.67 19.38
CA THR A 243 5.48 9.49 17.95
C THR A 243 3.98 9.28 17.69
N ASP A 244 3.40 10.11 16.82
CA ASP A 244 2.00 9.99 16.42
C ASP A 244 1.86 9.00 15.25
N PHE A 245 1.75 7.73 15.58
CA PHE A 245 1.57 6.69 14.58
C PHE A 245 0.18 6.77 13.92
N SER A 246 0.13 6.81 12.58
CA SER A 246 -1.14 6.83 11.83
C SER A 246 -1.88 5.49 11.91
N SER A 247 -1.15 4.39 11.97
CA SER A 247 -1.68 3.03 12.01
C SER A 247 -0.75 2.10 12.78
N GLU A 248 -1.23 0.93 13.09
CA GLU A 248 -0.44 -0.13 13.72
C GLU A 248 0.77 -0.52 12.89
N ASP A 249 0.63 -0.67 11.56
CA ASP A 249 1.73 -1.01 10.65
C ASP A 249 2.91 -0.01 10.73
N LYS A 250 2.66 1.21 11.22
CA LYS A 250 3.71 2.21 11.40
C LYS A 250 4.42 2.07 12.73
N TRP A 251 3.75 1.54 13.73
CA TRP A 251 4.36 1.17 15.01
C TRP A 251 5.09 -0.16 14.90
N ASN A 252 4.44 -1.19 14.34
CA ASN A 252 5.01 -2.51 14.11
C ASN A 252 4.55 -3.04 12.74
N PRO A 253 5.45 -3.11 11.76
CA PRO A 253 5.11 -3.52 10.39
C PRO A 253 5.12 -5.05 10.23
N ALA A 254 4.72 -5.80 11.25
CA ALA A 254 4.55 -7.24 11.14
C ALA A 254 3.34 -7.54 10.23
N ASP A 255 3.58 -8.30 9.18
CA ASP A 255 2.55 -8.78 8.26
C ASP A 255 1.89 -10.07 8.79
N ILE A 256 2.63 -10.84 9.61
CA ILE A 256 2.16 -12.04 10.29
C ILE A 256 2.68 -12.10 11.73
N TRP A 257 1.98 -12.84 12.57
CA TRP A 257 2.40 -13.13 13.93
C TRP A 257 2.56 -14.63 14.16
N ILE A 258 3.62 -15.00 14.85
CA ILE A 258 3.93 -16.37 15.28
C ILE A 258 3.72 -16.41 16.77
N VAL A 259 2.80 -17.27 17.23
CA VAL A 259 2.30 -17.29 18.60
C VAL A 259 2.48 -18.69 19.18
N ASP A 260 3.05 -18.79 20.37
CA ASP A 260 3.01 -20.07 21.10
C ASP A 260 1.55 -20.41 21.46
N LYS A 261 1.08 -21.58 21.02
CA LYS A 261 -0.32 -22.02 21.25
C LYS A 261 -0.66 -22.15 22.73
N GLY A 262 0.32 -22.50 23.56
CA GLY A 262 0.12 -22.65 25.01
C GLY A 262 -0.04 -21.31 25.71
N GLU A 263 0.56 -20.26 25.17
CA GLU A 263 0.61 -18.92 25.79
C GLU A 263 -0.40 -17.93 25.19
N GLU A 264 -1.14 -18.28 24.14
CA GLU A 264 -2.02 -17.34 23.41
C GLU A 264 -2.99 -16.58 24.33
N ASN A 265 -3.64 -17.26 25.27
CA ASN A 265 -4.58 -16.61 26.19
C ASN A 265 -3.86 -15.72 27.22
N SER A 266 -2.72 -16.16 27.73
CA SER A 266 -1.87 -15.37 28.63
C SER A 266 -1.39 -14.08 27.93
N ILE A 267 -0.97 -14.18 26.67
CA ILE A 267 -0.56 -13.03 25.86
C ILE A 267 -1.71 -12.05 25.67
N LYS A 268 -2.91 -12.53 25.30
CA LYS A 268 -4.11 -11.69 25.15
C LYS A 268 -4.42 -10.91 26.43
N THR A 269 -4.41 -11.59 27.57
CA THR A 269 -4.63 -10.97 28.89
C THR A 269 -3.56 -9.90 29.20
N LYS A 270 -2.27 -10.18 28.93
CA LYS A 270 -1.21 -9.21 29.13
C LYS A 270 -1.39 -7.97 28.23
N LEU A 271 -1.79 -8.15 26.97
CA LEU A 271 -2.05 -7.06 26.02
C LEU A 271 -3.24 -6.18 26.43
N GLU A 272 -4.31 -6.77 26.97
CA GLU A 272 -5.48 -6.03 27.46
C GLU A 272 -5.14 -5.11 28.64
N ASN A 273 -4.17 -5.48 29.47
CA ASN A 273 -3.73 -4.71 30.64
C ASN A 273 -2.69 -3.63 30.35
N ILE A 274 -2.34 -3.41 29.10
CA ILE A 274 -1.38 -2.39 28.70
C ILE A 274 -1.93 -0.98 28.95
N THR A 275 -1.08 -0.12 29.53
CA THR A 275 -1.42 1.27 29.91
C THR A 275 -0.59 2.33 29.20
N SER A 276 0.52 1.97 28.55
CA SER A 276 1.37 2.88 27.77
C SER A 276 2.02 2.18 26.58
N LEU A 277 2.45 2.96 25.59
CA LEU A 277 3.15 2.42 24.43
C LEU A 277 4.52 1.82 24.83
N GLY A 278 5.21 2.42 25.79
CA GLY A 278 6.46 1.88 26.35
C GLY A 278 6.26 0.50 26.98
N ASN A 279 5.17 0.33 27.73
CA ASN A 279 4.83 -1.00 28.30
C ASN A 279 4.48 -2.00 27.21
N LEU A 280 3.79 -1.58 26.15
CA LEU A 280 3.48 -2.44 25.00
C LEU A 280 4.78 -2.88 24.30
N ASN A 281 5.71 -1.97 24.03
CA ASN A 281 7.00 -2.27 23.42
C ASN A 281 7.82 -3.23 24.29
N THR A 282 7.84 -2.99 25.59
CA THR A 282 8.54 -3.87 26.56
C THR A 282 7.92 -5.26 26.57
N LEU A 283 6.59 -5.37 26.57
CA LEU A 283 5.88 -6.64 26.53
C LEU A 283 6.19 -7.41 25.24
N VAL A 284 6.05 -6.77 24.08
CA VAL A 284 6.32 -7.41 22.78
C VAL A 284 7.78 -7.87 22.68
N TYR A 285 8.73 -7.07 23.20
CA TYR A 285 10.13 -7.47 23.22
C TYR A 285 10.39 -8.66 24.15
N ASN A 286 9.80 -8.71 25.34
CA ASN A 286 9.95 -9.82 26.26
C ASN A 286 9.35 -11.11 25.69
N LEU A 287 8.17 -11.02 25.06
CA LEU A 287 7.52 -12.14 24.37
C LEU A 287 8.33 -12.61 23.15
N TYR A 288 9.01 -11.69 22.45
CA TYR A 288 9.97 -12.07 21.41
C TYR A 288 11.17 -12.84 21.99
N LYS A 289 11.72 -12.39 23.11
CA LYS A 289 12.86 -13.05 23.78
C LYS A 289 12.52 -14.46 24.28
N SER A 290 11.35 -14.61 24.86
CA SER A 290 10.83 -15.93 25.29
C SER A 290 10.35 -16.78 24.11
N LYS A 291 10.28 -16.19 22.92
CA LYS A 291 9.72 -16.81 21.70
C LYS A 291 8.23 -17.16 21.77
N ASP A 292 7.49 -16.52 22.66
CA ASP A 292 6.05 -16.73 22.82
C ASP A 292 5.24 -15.97 21.78
N LEU A 293 5.74 -14.78 21.34
CA LEU A 293 5.09 -13.93 20.34
C LEU A 293 6.12 -13.23 19.46
N ILE A 294 6.04 -13.44 18.16
CA ILE A 294 7.02 -12.93 17.20
C ILE A 294 6.29 -12.31 16.01
N GLY A 295 6.44 -11.01 15.83
CA GLY A 295 5.98 -10.33 14.62
C GLY A 295 7.00 -10.50 13.49
N VAL A 296 6.54 -10.77 12.27
CA VAL A 296 7.39 -10.93 11.09
C VAL A 296 6.90 -10.03 9.96
N SER A 297 7.76 -9.13 9.50
CA SER A 297 7.50 -8.35 8.28
C SER A 297 8.05 -9.10 7.07
N LEU A 298 7.18 -9.37 6.14
CA LEU A 298 7.44 -10.18 4.97
C LEU A 298 7.86 -9.33 3.77
N LYS A 299 8.71 -9.90 2.95
CA LYS A 299 9.01 -9.34 1.63
C LYS A 299 9.03 -10.49 0.63
N LYS A 300 8.29 -10.32 -0.45
CA LYS A 300 8.37 -11.26 -1.58
C LYS A 300 9.81 -11.27 -2.08
N ASN A 301 10.47 -12.40 -1.90
CA ASN A 301 11.85 -12.62 -2.33
C ASN A 301 11.94 -13.99 -3.03
N PRO A 302 12.27 -14.04 -4.33
CA PRO A 302 12.43 -15.30 -5.05
C PRO A 302 13.72 -16.05 -4.65
N ASN A 303 14.62 -15.40 -3.94
CA ASN A 303 15.87 -15.99 -3.45
C ASN A 303 15.77 -16.32 -1.95
N LYS A 304 16.76 -17.04 -1.41
CA LYS A 304 16.84 -17.34 0.02
C LYS A 304 16.91 -16.03 0.82
N PRO A 305 15.89 -15.69 1.62
CA PRO A 305 15.88 -14.45 2.39
C PRO A 305 16.79 -14.56 3.61
N SER A 306 17.26 -13.40 4.08
CA SER A 306 17.86 -13.27 5.41
C SER A 306 16.83 -12.75 6.41
N ILE A 307 16.95 -13.18 7.66
CA ILE A 307 16.09 -12.72 8.76
C ILE A 307 16.90 -11.77 9.63
N LYS A 308 16.33 -10.59 9.93
CA LYS A 308 16.97 -9.59 10.81
C LYS A 308 15.99 -9.06 11.85
N LEU A 309 16.43 -9.07 13.11
CA LEU A 309 15.69 -8.41 14.19
C LEU A 309 15.77 -6.90 14.03
N LYS A 310 14.60 -6.24 14.11
CA LYS A 310 14.45 -4.78 14.06
C LYS A 310 13.90 -4.22 15.36
N ASN A 311 14.24 -2.96 15.65
CA ASN A 311 13.76 -2.21 16.81
C ASN A 311 14.08 -2.86 18.16
N LYS A 312 15.23 -3.55 18.27
CA LYS A 312 15.69 -4.08 19.55
C LYS A 312 15.92 -2.94 20.54
N PRO A 313 15.30 -2.94 21.72
CA PRO A 313 15.54 -1.93 22.74
C PRO A 313 17.03 -1.79 23.09
N GLY A 314 17.52 -0.56 23.20
CA GLY A 314 18.92 -0.29 23.50
C GLY A 314 19.90 -0.57 22.34
N SER A 315 19.45 -0.91 21.16
CA SER A 315 20.31 -0.96 19.98
C SER A 315 20.67 0.46 19.55
N THR A 316 21.97 0.72 19.40
CA THR A 316 22.44 1.97 18.81
C THR A 316 21.95 2.02 17.36
N ARG A 317 21.20 3.04 17.01
CA ARG A 317 20.76 3.23 15.63
C ARG A 317 21.95 3.56 14.76
N THR A 318 22.14 2.78 13.73
CA THR A 318 23.29 2.91 12.81
C THR A 318 23.13 4.02 11.79
N THR A 319 21.97 4.68 11.75
CA THR A 319 21.68 5.69 10.74
C THR A 319 21.21 6.99 11.40
N GLU A 320 22.08 7.97 11.42
CA GLU A 320 21.71 9.34 11.76
C GLU A 320 21.17 10.03 10.51
N ALA A 321 19.87 10.32 10.50
CA ALA A 321 19.28 11.16 9.48
C ALA A 321 19.40 12.62 9.91
N ASN A 322 20.09 13.42 9.10
CA ASN A 322 20.29 14.84 9.35
C ASN A 322 19.64 15.67 8.25
N TRP A 323 19.18 16.87 8.60
CA TRP A 323 18.83 17.81 7.53
C TRP A 323 20.11 18.32 6.85
N VAL A 324 20.28 17.98 5.59
CA VAL A 324 21.44 18.42 4.78
C VAL A 324 21.07 19.64 3.94
N LYS A 325 20.03 19.50 3.13
CA LYS A 325 19.54 20.55 2.24
C LYS A 325 18.11 20.28 1.79
N SER A 326 17.49 21.26 1.19
CA SER A 326 16.26 21.10 0.42
C SER A 326 16.46 21.59 -0.99
N GLU A 327 15.80 20.96 -1.94
CA GLU A 327 15.91 21.27 -3.35
C GLU A 327 14.55 21.25 -4.01
N VAL A 328 14.29 22.24 -4.85
CA VAL A 328 13.11 22.29 -5.70
C VAL A 328 13.59 22.29 -7.14
N VAL A 329 13.00 21.43 -7.95
CA VAL A 329 13.33 21.29 -9.38
C VAL A 329 12.06 21.57 -10.18
N PHE A 330 12.20 22.44 -11.19
CA PHE A 330 11.15 22.73 -12.15
C PHE A 330 11.66 22.42 -13.55
N ASP A 331 10.91 21.65 -14.33
CA ASP A 331 11.29 21.31 -15.70
C ASP A 331 10.04 21.12 -16.55
N ASN A 332 9.86 21.96 -17.53
CA ASN A 332 8.72 21.91 -18.43
C ASN A 332 8.77 20.75 -19.45
N LYS A 333 9.87 20.00 -19.52
CA LYS A 333 10.09 18.93 -20.50
C LYS A 333 10.07 17.54 -19.93
N LYS A 334 10.23 17.37 -18.60
CA LYS A 334 10.39 16.06 -17.95
C LYS A 334 9.21 15.69 -17.04
N ASN A 335 8.97 14.41 -16.95
CA ASN A 335 8.08 13.82 -15.97
C ASN A 335 8.90 13.33 -14.77
N PHE A 336 8.87 14.05 -13.65
CA PHE A 336 9.65 13.72 -12.46
C PHE A 336 9.04 12.60 -11.59
N THR A 337 7.77 12.29 -11.75
CA THR A 337 7.05 11.49 -10.75
C THR A 337 6.36 10.25 -11.27
N GLY A 338 6.47 9.92 -12.54
CA GLY A 338 5.78 8.77 -13.09
C GLY A 338 6.40 8.16 -14.35
N LYS A 339 6.07 6.90 -14.59
CA LYS A 339 6.40 6.20 -15.84
C LYS A 339 5.41 6.53 -16.97
N ASN A 340 4.37 7.32 -16.69
CA ASN A 340 3.33 7.62 -17.64
C ASN A 340 3.71 8.88 -18.43
N ILE A 341 4.17 8.67 -19.65
CA ILE A 341 4.68 9.71 -20.56
C ILE A 341 3.60 10.74 -20.92
N SER A 342 2.33 10.42 -20.74
CA SER A 342 1.19 11.30 -21.09
C SER A 342 0.93 12.43 -20.09
N LYS A 343 1.49 12.37 -18.87
CA LYS A 343 1.33 13.41 -17.84
C LYS A 343 2.65 14.08 -17.54
N ARG A 344 2.72 15.37 -17.78
CA ARG A 344 3.86 16.20 -17.38
C ARG A 344 3.69 16.63 -15.94
N TYR A 345 4.71 16.34 -15.14
CA TYR A 345 4.79 16.83 -13.77
C TYR A 345 5.96 17.82 -13.70
N PRO A 346 5.73 19.11 -13.90
CA PRO A 346 6.79 20.07 -14.13
C PRO A 346 7.66 20.35 -12.91
N MET A 347 7.25 19.93 -11.71
CA MET A 347 7.94 20.26 -10.48
C MET A 347 8.11 19.07 -9.55
N ASP A 348 9.24 19.03 -8.85
CA ASP A 348 9.43 18.15 -7.71
C ASP A 348 10.09 18.83 -6.53
N VAL A 349 9.86 18.29 -5.31
CA VAL A 349 10.34 18.85 -4.05
C VAL A 349 11.07 17.76 -3.30
N TYR A 350 12.34 18.05 -2.94
CA TYR A 350 13.23 17.12 -2.26
C TYR A 350 13.76 17.71 -0.94
N ILE A 351 13.86 16.84 0.08
CA ILE A 351 14.46 17.15 1.37
C ILE A 351 15.50 16.06 1.65
N TYR A 352 16.77 16.45 1.68
CA TYR A 352 17.88 15.50 1.86
C TYR A 352 18.13 15.25 3.35
N TYR A 353 18.15 13.97 3.72
CA TYR A 353 18.44 13.50 5.08
C TYR A 353 19.86 12.93 5.21
N GLY A 354 20.60 12.82 4.13
CA GLY A 354 21.95 12.28 4.06
C GLY A 354 22.76 12.90 2.91
N ASN A 355 24.02 12.56 2.83
CA ASN A 355 24.97 13.10 1.83
C ASN A 355 24.90 12.38 0.48
N GLY A 356 24.26 11.24 0.39
CA GLY A 356 24.07 10.53 -0.87
C GLY A 356 23.13 11.28 -1.82
N PRO A 357 23.33 11.19 -3.14
CA PRO A 357 22.53 11.91 -4.13
C PRO A 357 21.06 11.51 -4.12
N ASN A 358 20.76 10.35 -3.60
CA ASN A 358 19.40 9.81 -3.47
C ASN A 358 18.89 9.76 -2.03
N ASP A 359 19.68 10.15 -1.03
CA ASP A 359 19.27 10.11 0.39
C ASP A 359 18.34 11.29 0.72
N ARG A 360 17.09 11.17 0.27
CA ARG A 360 16.10 12.25 0.31
C ARG A 360 14.68 11.78 0.49
N PHE A 361 13.84 12.65 0.99
CA PHE A 361 12.40 12.57 0.84
C PHE A 361 11.96 13.25 -0.46
N GLN A 362 10.97 12.70 -1.10
CA GLN A 362 10.31 13.26 -2.28
C GLN A 362 8.85 13.52 -1.96
N ALA A 363 8.36 14.75 -2.16
CA ALA A 363 6.95 15.06 -2.04
C ALA A 363 6.17 14.50 -3.24
N ARG A 364 5.32 13.50 -2.97
CA ARG A 364 4.54 12.79 -3.98
C ARG A 364 3.07 13.08 -3.87
N ASN A 365 2.42 13.22 -5.02
CA ASN A 365 0.98 13.17 -5.11
C ASN A 365 0.54 11.74 -5.44
N PHE A 366 -0.58 11.35 -4.86
CA PHE A 366 -1.30 10.12 -5.19
C PHE A 366 -2.62 10.56 -5.79
N GLY A 367 -2.60 10.67 -7.12
CA GLY A 367 -3.75 11.12 -7.89
C GLY A 367 -4.83 10.08 -7.96
N GLY A 368 -6.00 10.51 -8.30
CA GLY A 368 -7.12 9.73 -8.74
C GLY A 368 -8.33 9.89 -7.84
N SER A 369 -8.58 9.08 -6.89
CA SER A 369 -9.87 9.01 -6.18
C SER A 369 -9.82 9.54 -4.75
N SER A 370 -8.73 10.21 -4.34
CA SER A 370 -8.62 10.68 -2.97
C SER A 370 -9.50 11.89 -2.71
N THR A 371 -10.54 11.70 -1.93
CA THR A 371 -11.38 12.77 -1.39
C THR A 371 -10.77 13.42 -0.14
N SER A 372 -9.63 12.92 0.31
CA SER A 372 -8.97 13.35 1.54
C SER A 372 -7.63 14.04 1.26
N PRO A 373 -7.40 15.26 1.77
CA PRO A 373 -6.13 15.95 1.60
C PRO A 373 -4.93 15.16 2.12
N THR A 374 -5.08 14.45 3.23
CA THR A 374 -3.98 13.69 3.85
C THR A 374 -3.59 12.44 3.06
N ALA A 375 -4.51 11.86 2.29
CA ALA A 375 -4.24 10.70 1.45
C ALA A 375 -3.62 11.08 0.10
N SER A 376 -3.84 12.30 -0.37
CA SER A 376 -3.33 12.77 -1.67
C SER A 376 -1.89 13.25 -1.64
N TRP A 377 -1.31 13.47 -0.46
CA TRP A 377 0.08 13.88 -0.29
C TRP A 377 0.85 12.96 0.64
N GLN A 378 2.04 12.58 0.21
CA GLN A 378 2.97 11.74 0.98
C GLN A 378 4.40 12.20 0.76
N LEU A 379 5.26 11.99 1.77
CA LEU A 379 6.70 12.00 1.61
C LEU A 379 7.18 10.57 1.37
N GLU A 380 7.83 10.34 0.24
CA GLU A 380 8.43 9.05 -0.09
C GLU A 380 9.93 9.09 0.24
N LEU A 381 10.38 8.16 1.07
CA LEU A 381 11.79 7.97 1.40
C LEU A 381 12.52 7.35 0.20
N LYS A 382 13.65 7.92 -0.19
CA LYS A 382 14.53 7.45 -1.27
C LYS A 382 15.94 7.25 -0.72
N GLY A 383 16.77 6.49 -1.45
CA GLY A 383 18.17 6.27 -1.11
C GLY A 383 18.49 4.89 -0.57
N LYS A 384 19.66 4.73 0.00
CA LYS A 384 20.20 3.44 0.48
C LYS A 384 19.30 2.76 1.54
N PHE A 385 18.63 3.55 2.35
CA PHE A 385 17.75 3.08 3.42
C PHE A 385 16.27 3.05 3.02
N ALA A 386 15.97 3.39 1.77
CA ALA A 386 14.61 3.46 1.26
C ALA A 386 14.04 2.10 0.94
N ASN A 387 13.61 1.35 1.93
CA ASN A 387 12.70 0.23 1.73
C ASN A 387 11.27 0.73 1.42
N GLN A 388 11.16 1.70 0.49
CA GLN A 388 9.91 2.31 0.03
C GLN A 388 9.04 2.93 1.15
N GLY A 389 9.66 3.38 2.23
CA GLY A 389 8.96 4.05 3.32
C GLY A 389 8.21 5.28 2.84
N ARG A 390 6.94 5.39 3.20
CA ARG A 390 6.07 6.52 2.86
C ARG A 390 5.43 7.07 4.12
N ILE A 391 5.34 8.39 4.18
CA ILE A 391 4.69 9.10 5.28
C ILE A 391 3.53 9.88 4.72
N GLY A 392 2.33 9.61 5.20
CA GLY A 392 1.15 10.40 4.83
C GLY A 392 1.22 11.82 5.37
N GLY A 393 0.61 12.77 4.66
CA GLY A 393 0.61 14.19 5.00
C GLY A 393 0.14 14.48 6.43
N GLY A 394 -0.79 13.70 6.96
CA GLY A 394 -1.27 13.86 8.34
C GLY A 394 -0.18 13.69 9.39
N VAL A 395 0.71 12.70 9.19
CA VAL A 395 1.85 12.46 10.09
C VAL A 395 2.90 13.56 9.96
N VAL A 396 3.20 13.99 8.73
CA VAL A 396 4.13 15.11 8.50
C VAL A 396 3.67 16.36 9.27
N TYR A 397 2.37 16.67 9.19
CA TYR A 397 1.80 17.79 9.92
C TYR A 397 1.82 17.57 11.44
N GLY A 398 1.60 16.36 11.93
CA GLY A 398 1.75 16.01 13.33
C GLY A 398 3.16 16.29 13.84
N VAL A 399 4.20 15.86 13.13
CA VAL A 399 5.60 16.16 13.45
C VAL A 399 5.88 17.67 13.43
N MET A 400 5.43 18.37 12.38
CA MET A 400 5.59 19.83 12.29
C MET A 400 4.89 20.56 13.45
N SER A 401 3.71 20.11 13.84
CA SER A 401 2.94 20.73 14.94
C SER A 401 3.64 20.59 16.29
N ARG A 402 4.21 19.44 16.58
CA ARG A 402 4.96 19.18 17.82
C ARG A 402 6.28 19.93 17.89
N MET A 403 6.95 20.09 16.75
CA MET A 403 8.26 20.72 16.65
C MET A 403 8.18 22.15 16.13
N LYS A 404 7.17 22.92 16.58
CA LYS A 404 6.99 24.33 16.18
C LYS A 404 8.28 25.13 16.38
N PRO A 405 8.67 25.97 15.41
CA PRO A 405 9.74 26.91 15.60
C PRO A 405 9.35 27.95 16.65
N SER A 406 10.33 28.46 17.37
CA SER A 406 10.15 29.55 18.34
C SER A 406 9.72 30.87 17.68
N VAL A 407 9.99 31.03 16.40
CA VAL A 407 9.56 32.18 15.58
C VAL A 407 8.43 31.71 14.67
N LYS A 408 7.27 32.40 14.72
CA LYS A 408 6.16 32.12 13.81
C LYS A 408 6.63 32.30 12.35
N PRO A 409 6.60 31.27 11.51
CA PRO A 409 6.91 31.47 10.10
C PRO A 409 5.91 32.41 9.46
N THR A 410 6.38 33.29 8.61
CA THR A 410 5.52 34.11 7.77
C THR A 410 4.80 33.21 6.76
N GLY A 411 3.49 33.03 6.94
CA GLY A 411 2.63 32.22 6.08
C GLY A 411 1.82 31.15 6.80
N LYS A 412 0.74 30.70 6.17
CA LYS A 412 -0.14 29.65 6.71
C LYS A 412 0.55 28.30 6.59
N LEU A 413 1.27 27.89 7.62
CA LEU A 413 1.71 26.51 7.74
C LEU A 413 0.52 25.66 8.19
N ALA A 414 0.22 24.63 7.40
CA ALA A 414 -0.94 23.77 7.60
C ALA A 414 -0.66 22.75 8.72
N TYR A 415 -0.84 23.15 9.98
CA TYR A 415 -0.69 22.23 11.13
C TYR A 415 -2.01 21.65 11.64
N SER A 416 -3.13 22.08 11.11
CA SER A 416 -4.44 21.65 11.57
C SER A 416 -5.24 20.97 10.46
N LYS A 417 -6.21 20.15 10.86
CA LYS A 417 -7.15 19.51 9.93
C LYS A 417 -7.89 20.55 9.09
N SER A 418 -8.37 21.64 9.70
CA SER A 418 -9.08 22.72 9.02
C SER A 418 -8.22 23.45 7.99
N THR A 419 -6.96 23.77 8.31
CA THR A 419 -6.04 24.40 7.38
C THR A 419 -5.73 23.48 6.19
N ASN A 420 -5.63 22.17 6.41
CA ASN A 420 -5.44 21.20 5.35
C ASN A 420 -6.64 21.11 4.41
N GLN A 421 -7.86 21.15 4.97
CA GLN A 421 -9.08 21.15 4.17
C GLN A 421 -9.20 22.43 3.33
N THR A 422 -8.91 23.59 3.91
CA THR A 422 -8.87 24.86 3.17
C THR A 422 -7.85 24.82 2.04
N THR A 423 -6.61 24.37 2.32
CA THR A 423 -5.58 24.23 1.29
C THR A 423 -6.00 23.25 0.19
N TRP A 424 -6.69 22.18 0.54
CA TRP A 424 -7.22 21.23 -0.44
C TRP A 424 -8.26 21.85 -1.35
N ALA A 425 -9.20 22.61 -0.77
CA ALA A 425 -10.20 23.35 -1.54
C ALA A 425 -9.55 24.40 -2.45
N ASP A 426 -8.61 25.20 -1.92
CA ASP A 426 -7.86 26.20 -2.68
C ASP A 426 -7.08 25.57 -3.85
N ALA A 427 -6.59 24.34 -3.69
CA ALA A 427 -5.91 23.59 -4.75
C ALA A 427 -6.85 23.21 -5.91
N LYS A 428 -8.15 23.03 -5.65
CA LYS A 428 -9.14 22.77 -6.68
C LYS A 428 -9.39 24.02 -7.54
N GLU A 429 -9.40 25.18 -6.92
CA GLU A 429 -9.79 26.47 -7.54
C GLU A 429 -8.59 27.30 -8.04
N ASP A 430 -7.45 26.69 -8.25
CA ASP A 430 -6.21 27.36 -8.72
C ASP A 430 -5.65 28.47 -7.81
N LYS A 431 -6.26 28.70 -6.64
CA LYS A 431 -5.85 29.75 -5.68
C LYS A 431 -4.44 29.58 -5.14
N LEU A 432 -3.84 28.39 -5.28
CA LEU A 432 -2.47 28.10 -4.85
C LEU A 432 -1.41 28.37 -5.90
N VAL A 433 -1.77 28.69 -7.13
CA VAL A 433 -0.81 28.86 -8.24
C VAL A 433 0.19 29.95 -7.95
N ASP A 434 -0.28 31.10 -7.45
CA ASP A 434 0.56 32.22 -7.08
C ASP A 434 1.49 31.92 -5.90
N GLU A 435 0.97 31.22 -4.88
CA GLU A 435 1.76 30.77 -3.75
C GLU A 435 2.86 29.82 -4.20
N ILE A 436 2.52 28.83 -5.04
CA ILE A 436 3.49 27.87 -5.59
C ILE A 436 4.56 28.60 -6.36
N TYR A 437 4.18 29.50 -7.30
CA TYR A 437 5.14 30.27 -8.10
C TYR A 437 6.07 31.10 -7.22
N LYS A 438 5.53 31.85 -6.26
CA LYS A 438 6.34 32.63 -5.32
C LYS A 438 7.35 31.76 -4.59
N ARG A 439 6.92 30.62 -4.05
CA ARG A 439 7.79 29.70 -3.32
C ARG A 439 8.83 29.04 -4.22
N LEU A 440 8.55 28.80 -5.49
CA LEU A 440 9.53 28.35 -6.47
C LEU A 440 10.67 29.37 -6.62
N LYS A 441 10.34 30.65 -6.70
CA LYS A 441 11.33 31.76 -6.76
C LYS A 441 12.13 31.89 -5.48
N ASP A 442 11.44 31.91 -4.32
CA ASP A 442 12.05 32.07 -3.00
C ASP A 442 13.01 30.89 -2.69
N ASN A 443 12.70 29.71 -3.19
CA ASN A 443 13.54 28.52 -3.06
C ASN A 443 14.57 28.36 -4.19
N LYS A 444 14.68 29.33 -5.09
CA LYS A 444 15.61 29.30 -6.25
C LYS A 444 15.51 27.96 -7.00
N ALA A 445 14.29 27.57 -7.35
CA ALA A 445 14.04 26.29 -8.00
C ALA A 445 14.86 26.14 -9.26
N LYS A 446 15.56 24.99 -9.37
CA LYS A 446 16.36 24.67 -10.57
C LYS A 446 15.44 24.55 -11.79
N GLY A 447 15.85 25.10 -12.91
CA GLY A 447 15.12 25.01 -14.18
C GLY A 447 14.09 26.11 -14.42
N LEU A 448 13.98 27.10 -13.55
CA LEU A 448 13.14 28.28 -13.79
C LEU A 448 13.77 29.29 -14.78
N ASN A 449 15.08 29.25 -14.96
CA ASN A 449 15.78 30.19 -15.80
C ASN A 449 15.27 30.14 -17.26
N GLY A 450 14.95 31.29 -17.83
CA GLY A 450 14.42 31.39 -19.19
C GLY A 450 12.91 31.12 -19.31
N LEU A 451 12.21 30.83 -18.21
CA LEU A 451 10.74 30.69 -18.19
C LEU A 451 10.08 31.99 -17.69
N THR A 452 9.03 32.41 -18.38
CA THR A 452 8.20 33.54 -17.93
C THR A 452 7.28 33.09 -16.77
N GLU A 453 6.84 34.06 -15.96
CA GLU A 453 5.86 33.78 -14.91
C GLU A 453 4.58 33.14 -15.45
N ALA A 454 4.09 33.65 -16.58
CA ALA A 454 2.88 33.13 -17.22
C ALA A 454 3.06 31.66 -17.64
N THR A 455 4.22 31.30 -18.20
CA THR A 455 4.53 29.91 -18.58
C THR A 455 4.54 28.99 -17.37
N VAL A 456 5.22 29.40 -16.29
CA VAL A 456 5.30 28.57 -15.07
C VAL A 456 3.93 28.38 -14.41
N LYS A 457 3.17 29.47 -14.27
CA LYS A 457 1.82 29.43 -13.72
C LYS A 457 0.88 28.59 -14.59
N GLY A 458 0.94 28.73 -15.92
CA GLY A 458 0.17 27.91 -16.86
C GLY A 458 0.43 26.41 -16.65
N LEU A 459 1.68 25.98 -16.58
CA LEU A 459 2.05 24.58 -16.35
C LEU A 459 1.57 24.05 -14.98
N ILE A 460 1.49 24.90 -13.96
CA ILE A 460 0.94 24.53 -12.65
C ILE A 460 -0.57 24.41 -12.73
N MET A 461 -1.25 25.30 -13.45
CA MET A 461 -2.71 25.28 -13.64
C MET A 461 -3.19 24.06 -14.42
N GLU A 462 -2.39 23.53 -15.35
CA GLU A 462 -2.67 22.29 -16.07
C GLU A 462 -2.69 21.04 -15.16
N GLN A 463 -2.17 21.13 -13.94
CA GLN A 463 -2.07 20.01 -13.05
C GLN A 463 -3.36 19.80 -12.24
N ASP A 464 -3.57 18.55 -11.79
CA ASP A 464 -4.72 18.20 -10.95
C ASP A 464 -4.61 18.79 -9.51
N GLN A 465 -5.72 18.80 -8.81
CA GLN A 465 -5.83 19.26 -7.42
C GLN A 465 -4.83 18.56 -6.50
N SER A 466 -4.67 17.25 -6.63
CA SER A 466 -3.77 16.44 -5.81
C SER A 466 -2.31 16.86 -6.01
N TYR A 467 -1.93 17.12 -7.26
CA TYR A 467 -0.60 17.61 -7.57
C TYR A 467 -0.33 18.97 -6.92
N ARG A 468 -1.19 19.99 -7.17
CA ARG A 468 -1.03 21.32 -6.60
C ARG A 468 -0.96 21.29 -5.08
N TYR A 469 -1.85 20.53 -4.45
CA TYR A 469 -1.85 20.34 -3.01
C TYR A 469 -0.55 19.70 -2.48
N SER A 470 -0.08 18.64 -3.13
CA SER A 470 1.14 17.95 -2.71
C SER A 470 2.38 18.84 -2.83
N LYS A 471 2.46 19.64 -3.88
CA LYS A 471 3.61 20.51 -4.12
C LYS A 471 3.64 21.73 -3.18
N VAL A 472 2.51 22.38 -2.97
CA VAL A 472 2.45 23.48 -1.98
C VAL A 472 2.76 22.96 -0.56
N SER A 473 2.28 21.76 -0.22
CA SER A 473 2.57 21.14 1.08
C SER A 473 4.07 20.84 1.25
N GLY A 474 4.72 20.29 0.22
CA GLY A 474 6.16 20.07 0.21
C GLY A 474 6.98 21.37 0.29
N LEU A 475 6.57 22.40 -0.43
CA LEU A 475 7.21 23.72 -0.37
C LEU A 475 7.06 24.38 1.02
N ARG A 476 5.87 24.28 1.64
CA ARG A 476 5.63 24.75 3.00
C ARG A 476 6.48 24.00 4.02
N LEU A 477 6.71 22.70 3.83
CA LEU A 477 7.62 21.93 4.67
C LEU A 477 9.06 22.40 4.53
N ILE A 478 9.53 22.72 3.32
CA ILE A 478 10.87 23.33 3.13
C ILE A 478 11.00 24.64 3.91
N ASP A 479 10.01 25.52 3.80
CA ASP A 479 10.05 26.81 4.52
C ASP A 479 10.02 26.61 6.04
N PHE A 480 9.24 25.64 6.51
CA PHE A 480 9.25 25.25 7.91
C PHE A 480 10.64 24.80 8.37
N LEU A 481 11.29 23.93 7.61
CA LEU A 481 12.64 23.43 7.94
C LEU A 481 13.68 24.55 7.92
N LYS A 482 13.64 25.45 6.94
CA LYS A 482 14.55 26.60 6.85
C LYS A 482 14.47 27.53 8.05
N ASN A 483 13.26 27.70 8.59
CA ASN A 483 12.97 28.59 9.71
C ASN A 483 12.91 27.88 11.08
N ASN A 484 13.36 26.63 11.18
CA ASN A 484 13.29 25.84 12.39
C ASN A 484 14.68 25.44 12.89
N SER A 485 15.05 25.90 14.09
CA SER A 485 16.31 25.49 14.72
C SER A 485 16.40 23.98 14.98
N LYS A 486 15.25 23.31 15.12
CA LYS A 486 15.14 21.85 15.34
C LYS A 486 14.99 21.06 14.02
N LYS A 487 15.33 21.63 12.86
CA LYS A 487 15.14 21.02 11.55
C LYS A 487 15.73 19.61 11.42
N THR A 488 16.90 19.37 12.00
CA THR A 488 17.52 18.02 12.03
C THR A 488 16.62 17.02 12.78
N LYS A 489 16.10 17.38 13.95
CA LYS A 489 15.18 16.52 14.72
C LYS A 489 13.85 16.26 13.96
N VAL A 490 13.37 17.25 13.20
CA VAL A 490 12.20 17.07 12.34
C VAL A 490 12.48 16.03 11.27
N VAL A 491 13.61 16.16 10.55
CA VAL A 491 14.01 15.23 9.49
C VAL A 491 14.28 13.83 10.05
N GLU A 492 14.94 13.74 11.19
CA GLU A 492 15.17 12.48 11.91
C GLU A 492 13.85 11.79 12.27
N ALA A 493 12.89 12.50 12.87
CA ALA A 493 11.59 11.95 13.22
C ALA A 493 10.82 11.45 11.97
N LEU A 494 10.85 12.21 10.87
CA LEU A 494 10.27 11.77 9.61
C LEU A 494 10.97 10.54 9.05
N PHE A 495 12.29 10.48 9.13
CA PHE A 495 13.07 9.33 8.66
C PHE A 495 12.74 8.06 9.44
N HIS A 496 12.79 8.12 10.76
CA HIS A 496 12.49 6.99 11.61
C HIS A 496 11.05 6.51 11.44
N TYR A 497 10.11 7.43 11.29
CA TYR A 497 8.74 7.08 10.97
C TYR A 497 8.61 6.36 9.62
N ALA A 498 9.29 6.87 8.58
CA ALA A 498 9.25 6.29 7.23
C ALA A 498 9.91 4.91 7.16
N SER A 499 11.00 4.72 7.90
CA SER A 499 11.74 3.45 7.97
C SER A 499 11.11 2.45 8.93
N SER A 500 10.08 2.84 9.70
CA SER A 500 9.53 2.07 10.82
C SER A 500 10.58 1.72 11.88
N GLU A 501 11.53 2.62 12.09
CA GLU A 501 12.65 2.47 13.03
C GLU A 501 12.64 3.59 14.09
N SER A 502 11.47 4.04 14.54
CA SER A 502 11.36 5.03 15.63
C SER A 502 11.67 4.39 16.98
N ASP A 503 12.13 5.18 17.97
CA ASP A 503 12.36 4.69 19.35
C ASP A 503 11.09 4.09 19.96
N ASP A 504 9.96 4.54 19.47
CA ASP A 504 8.63 4.13 19.90
C ASP A 504 8.09 2.93 19.12
N SER A 505 8.83 2.39 18.13
CA SER A 505 8.39 1.27 17.30
C SER A 505 8.55 -0.08 17.99
N GLY A 506 7.60 -0.98 17.77
CA GLY A 506 7.64 -2.34 18.29
C GLY A 506 8.72 -3.20 17.60
N VAL A 507 9.23 -4.21 18.32
CA VAL A 507 10.21 -5.16 17.79
C VAL A 507 9.56 -6.14 16.82
N TYR A 508 10.28 -6.50 15.74
CA TYR A 508 9.85 -7.50 14.77
C TYR A 508 11.03 -8.13 14.03
N LEU A 509 10.80 -9.29 13.44
CA LEU A 509 11.72 -9.89 12.48
C LEU A 509 11.41 -9.34 11.07
N LYS A 510 12.43 -8.94 10.35
CA LYS A 510 12.32 -8.49 8.96
C LYS A 510 12.94 -9.51 8.03
N MET A 511 12.15 -10.04 7.14
CA MET A 511 12.60 -10.87 6.03
C MET A 511 13.08 -9.97 4.88
N GLN A 512 14.31 -10.20 4.38
CA GLN A 512 14.95 -9.36 3.34
C GLN A 512 15.55 -10.22 2.23
#